data_0633b46317c381220e8bdc3932b8cd8a
#
_entry.id   0633b46317c381220e8bdc3932b8cd8a
#
_cell.length_a   1.000
_cell.length_b   1.000
_cell.length_c   1.000
_cell.angle_alpha   90.00
_cell.angle_beta   90.00
_cell.angle_gamma   90.00
#
_symmetry.space_group_name_H-M   'P 1'
#
loop_
_entity.id
_entity.type
_entity.pdbx_description
1 polymer ?
#
loop_
_entity_poly.entity_id
_entity_poly.type
_entity_poly.pdbx_seq_one_letter_code
_entity_poly.pdbx_strand_id
1 'polypeptide(L)'
;MESSLKDKLNNDLKQALRDGDKVKLGTIRMIISAAKNAESAKKAKLVNETAKKAGITDLNKMDFSAAQIAEIAKQAELTDADILTVLAKEITQRRESIEAYKQGNRPDLVAVEEAELNVLLAYAPKQANREEVAAVAQRIITEVGAHGPGDKGKVMPKVIAELKGKADGKEINAVVTELLNAIH
;
A
#
# COMPACT_ATOMS: atom_id res chain seq x y z
N MET A 1 -9.61 -0.86 -23.49
CA MET A 1 -8.85 -1.53 -22.40
C MET A 1 -8.28 -0.44 -21.52
N GLU A 2 -8.61 -0.43 -20.24
CA GLU A 2 -7.95 0.48 -19.30
C GLU A 2 -6.46 0.12 -19.24
N SER A 3 -5.60 1.13 -19.36
CA SER A 3 -4.15 0.92 -19.24
C SER A 3 -3.84 0.52 -17.79
N SER A 4 -2.91 -0.44 -17.60
CA SER A 4 -2.49 -0.84 -16.25
C SER A 4 -1.94 0.37 -15.46
N LEU A 5 -2.01 0.32 -14.15
CA LEU A 5 -1.43 1.36 -13.29
C LEU A 5 0.08 1.50 -13.54
N LYS A 6 0.76 0.39 -13.86
CA LYS A 6 2.17 0.37 -14.27
C LYS A 6 2.41 1.17 -15.55
N ASP A 7 1.53 1.01 -16.55
CA ASP A 7 1.63 1.75 -17.82
C ASP A 7 1.36 3.23 -17.61
N LYS A 8 0.35 3.56 -16.79
CA LYS A 8 0.05 4.95 -16.42
C LYS A 8 1.25 5.61 -15.75
N LEU A 9 1.86 4.97 -14.76
CA LEU A 9 3.06 5.48 -14.08
C LEU A 9 4.21 5.72 -15.07
N ASN A 10 4.46 4.78 -16.00
CA ASN A 10 5.52 4.92 -16.99
C ASN A 10 5.25 6.04 -18.00
N ASN A 11 4.00 6.22 -18.43
CA ASN A 11 3.62 7.29 -19.34
C ASN A 11 3.72 8.65 -18.66
N ASP A 12 3.23 8.76 -17.43
CA ASP A 12 3.31 9.99 -16.63
C ASP A 12 4.76 10.35 -16.26
N LEU A 13 5.63 9.35 -16.06
CA LEU A 13 7.07 9.57 -15.88
C LEU A 13 7.69 10.29 -17.10
N LYS A 14 7.38 9.79 -18.30
CA LYS A 14 7.86 10.41 -19.55
C LYS A 14 7.32 11.82 -19.72
N GLN A 15 6.05 12.04 -19.36
CA GLN A 15 5.43 13.35 -19.45
C GLN A 15 6.04 14.33 -18.45
N ALA A 16 6.20 13.94 -17.18
CA ALA A 16 6.84 14.77 -16.15
C ALA A 16 8.28 15.17 -16.52
N LEU A 17 9.00 14.27 -17.21
CA LEU A 17 10.33 14.58 -17.73
C LEU A 17 10.29 15.66 -18.82
N ARG A 18 9.30 15.61 -19.74
CA ARG A 18 9.13 16.60 -20.81
C ARG A 18 8.71 17.97 -20.26
N ASP A 19 7.84 17.95 -19.24
CA ASP A 19 7.30 19.16 -18.62
C ASP A 19 8.30 19.82 -17.66
N GLY A 20 9.39 19.11 -17.31
CA GLY A 20 10.35 19.59 -16.31
C GLY A 20 9.82 19.59 -14.89
N ASP A 21 8.73 18.85 -14.61
CA ASP A 21 8.12 18.73 -13.28
C ASP A 21 8.98 17.82 -12.40
N LYS A 22 9.89 18.43 -11.66
CA LYS A 22 10.86 17.72 -10.81
C LYS A 22 10.21 16.94 -9.68
N VAL A 23 9.15 17.47 -9.07
CA VAL A 23 8.44 16.83 -7.96
C VAL A 23 7.74 15.59 -8.47
N LYS A 24 6.90 15.71 -9.50
CA LYS A 24 6.19 14.59 -10.10
C LYS A 24 7.16 13.52 -10.62
N LEU A 25 8.22 13.94 -11.31
CA LEU A 25 9.25 13.04 -11.84
C LEU A 25 9.94 12.25 -10.72
N GLY A 26 10.36 12.92 -9.64
CA GLY A 26 11.01 12.31 -8.48
C GLY A 26 10.09 11.33 -7.77
N THR A 27 8.86 11.73 -7.50
CA THR A 27 7.85 10.91 -6.81
C THR A 27 7.49 9.67 -7.64
N ILE A 28 7.26 9.79 -8.95
CA ILE A 28 6.95 8.63 -9.79
C ILE A 28 8.15 7.65 -9.85
N ARG A 29 9.38 8.15 -9.94
CA ARG A 29 10.59 7.30 -9.87
C ARG A 29 10.66 6.52 -8.56
N MET A 30 10.33 7.17 -7.45
CA MET A 30 10.27 6.53 -6.15
C MET A 30 9.21 5.41 -6.12
N ILE A 31 7.98 5.66 -6.61
CA ILE A 31 6.92 4.64 -6.71
C ILE A 31 7.40 3.44 -7.54
N ILE A 32 7.98 3.68 -8.71
CA ILE A 32 8.49 2.61 -9.59
C ILE A 32 9.59 1.81 -8.89
N SER A 33 10.49 2.47 -8.15
CA SER A 33 11.54 1.81 -7.38
C SER A 33 10.97 0.98 -6.23
N ALA A 34 10.01 1.51 -5.49
CA ALA A 34 9.31 0.78 -4.42
C ALA A 34 8.55 -0.44 -4.97
N ALA A 35 7.89 -0.30 -6.13
CA ALA A 35 7.24 -1.42 -6.80
C ALA A 35 8.24 -2.50 -7.22
N LYS A 36 9.39 -2.13 -7.82
CA LYS A 36 10.46 -3.08 -8.16
C LYS A 36 11.00 -3.83 -6.93
N ASN A 37 11.17 -3.12 -5.81
CA ASN A 37 11.61 -3.73 -4.56
C ASN A 37 10.56 -4.73 -4.04
N ALA A 38 9.26 -4.39 -4.12
CA ALA A 38 8.18 -5.29 -3.74
C ALA A 38 8.11 -6.53 -4.66
N GLU A 39 8.32 -6.36 -5.96
CA GLU A 39 8.40 -7.47 -6.94
C GLU A 39 9.59 -8.39 -6.62
N SER A 40 10.75 -7.82 -6.32
CA SER A 40 11.94 -8.58 -5.93
C SER A 40 11.72 -9.35 -4.62
N ALA A 41 11.09 -8.74 -3.64
CA ALA A 41 10.74 -9.41 -2.37
C ALA A 41 9.73 -10.55 -2.59
N LYS A 42 8.71 -10.36 -3.45
CA LYS A 42 7.75 -11.38 -3.82
C LYS A 42 8.43 -12.54 -4.54
N LYS A 43 9.36 -12.24 -5.46
CA LYS A 43 10.17 -13.25 -6.15
C LYS A 43 11.02 -14.06 -5.18
N ALA A 44 11.72 -13.41 -4.26
CA ALA A 44 12.54 -14.09 -3.25
C ALA A 44 11.69 -15.00 -2.36
N LYS A 45 10.49 -14.57 -1.98
CA LYS A 45 9.53 -15.39 -1.22
C LYS A 45 9.12 -16.63 -2.01
N LEU A 46 8.76 -16.50 -3.29
CA LEU A 46 8.40 -17.63 -4.15
C LEU A 46 9.55 -18.62 -4.34
N VAL A 47 10.78 -18.13 -4.51
CA VAL A 47 11.99 -18.98 -4.56
C VAL A 47 12.12 -19.80 -3.28
N ASN A 48 12.01 -19.14 -2.11
CA ASN A 48 12.11 -19.83 -0.83
C ASN A 48 11.00 -20.86 -0.59
N GLU A 49 9.76 -20.55 -1.01
CA GLU A 49 8.63 -21.49 -0.91
C GLU A 49 8.82 -22.70 -1.82
N THR A 50 9.34 -22.47 -3.04
CA THR A 50 9.64 -23.55 -3.99
C THR A 50 10.75 -24.47 -3.46
N ALA A 51 11.82 -23.87 -2.89
CA ALA A 51 12.89 -24.62 -2.26
C ALA A 51 12.39 -25.48 -1.09
N LYS A 52 11.57 -24.89 -0.20
CA LYS A 52 10.96 -25.63 0.93
C LYS A 52 10.11 -26.80 0.47
N LYS A 53 9.30 -26.62 -0.57
CA LYS A 53 8.47 -27.69 -1.15
C LYS A 53 9.31 -28.82 -1.74
N ALA A 54 10.50 -28.49 -2.26
CA ALA A 54 11.47 -29.47 -2.78
C ALA A 54 12.37 -30.09 -1.69
N GLY A 55 12.19 -29.72 -0.42
CA GLY A 55 13.04 -30.22 0.69
C GLY A 55 14.47 -29.67 0.70
N ILE A 56 14.71 -28.57 -0.05
CA ILE A 56 16.04 -27.96 -0.20
C ILE A 56 16.19 -26.86 0.85
N THR A 57 17.19 -26.98 1.72
CA THR A 57 17.50 -25.98 2.75
C THR A 57 18.60 -25.02 2.34
N ASP A 58 19.45 -25.41 1.37
CA ASP A 58 20.53 -24.58 0.82
C ASP A 58 20.18 -24.12 -0.61
N LEU A 59 19.78 -22.85 -0.75
CA LEU A 59 19.37 -22.29 -2.03
C LEU A 59 20.47 -22.31 -3.10
N ASN A 60 21.76 -22.35 -2.69
CA ASN A 60 22.88 -22.43 -3.63
C ASN A 60 22.98 -23.81 -4.32
N LYS A 61 22.31 -24.80 -3.77
CA LYS A 61 22.24 -26.16 -4.32
C LYS A 61 20.98 -26.40 -5.15
N MET A 62 20.15 -25.37 -5.31
CA MET A 62 18.92 -25.47 -6.07
C MET A 62 19.17 -25.16 -7.53
N ASP A 63 18.98 -26.14 -8.38
CA ASP A 63 18.99 -25.97 -9.84
C ASP A 63 17.54 -25.81 -10.32
N PHE A 64 17.17 -24.55 -10.61
CA PHE A 64 15.86 -24.24 -11.15
C PHE A 64 15.84 -24.50 -12.65
N SER A 65 14.88 -25.29 -13.11
CA SER A 65 14.63 -25.38 -14.56
C SER A 65 14.18 -24.03 -15.13
N ALA A 66 14.41 -23.83 -16.42
CA ALA A 66 13.98 -22.63 -17.12
C ALA A 66 12.46 -22.37 -16.96
N ALA A 67 11.65 -23.43 -16.94
CA ALA A 67 10.21 -23.37 -16.72
C ALA A 67 9.86 -22.85 -15.30
N GLN A 68 10.56 -23.32 -14.27
CA GLN A 68 10.38 -22.86 -12.90
C GLN A 68 10.78 -21.38 -12.74
N ILE A 69 11.88 -20.96 -13.35
CA ILE A 69 12.33 -19.58 -13.34
C ILE A 69 11.28 -18.67 -14.01
N ALA A 70 10.75 -19.09 -15.18
CA ALA A 70 9.72 -18.34 -15.90
C ALA A 70 8.42 -18.24 -15.10
N GLU A 71 7.99 -19.33 -14.47
CA GLU A 71 6.78 -19.35 -13.64
C GLU A 71 6.92 -18.46 -12.40
N ILE A 72 8.06 -18.53 -11.70
CA ILE A 72 8.37 -17.64 -10.56
C ILE A 72 8.37 -16.17 -11.00
N ALA A 73 8.99 -15.86 -12.14
CA ALA A 73 9.02 -14.50 -12.67
C ALA A 73 7.60 -13.98 -12.95
N LYS A 74 6.76 -14.80 -13.59
CA LYS A 74 5.37 -14.48 -13.89
C LYS A 74 4.54 -14.26 -12.63
N GLN A 75 4.67 -15.14 -11.65
CA GLN A 75 3.95 -15.02 -10.36
C GLN A 75 4.45 -13.84 -9.52
N ALA A 76 5.70 -13.42 -9.70
CA ALA A 76 6.28 -12.29 -9.01
C ALA A 76 5.81 -10.94 -9.58
N GLU A 77 5.35 -10.89 -10.83
CA GLU A 77 4.82 -9.65 -11.41
C GLU A 77 3.76 -9.04 -10.52
N LEU A 78 3.85 -7.71 -10.33
CA LEU A 78 2.88 -6.99 -9.53
C LEU A 78 1.61 -6.71 -10.34
N THR A 79 0.49 -7.05 -9.73
CA THR A 79 -0.83 -6.60 -10.19
C THR A 79 -1.05 -5.13 -9.81
N ASP A 80 -2.06 -4.48 -10.40
CA ASP A 80 -2.47 -3.13 -10.00
C ASP A 80 -2.82 -3.06 -8.50
N ALA A 81 -3.43 -4.12 -7.95
CA ALA A 81 -3.71 -4.22 -6.50
C ALA A 81 -2.43 -4.27 -5.64
N ASP A 82 -1.38 -4.93 -6.13
CA ASP A 82 -0.08 -4.94 -5.46
C ASP A 82 0.55 -3.53 -5.50
N ILE A 83 0.49 -2.84 -6.65
CA ILE A 83 1.00 -1.48 -6.81
C ILE A 83 0.22 -0.50 -5.91
N LEU A 84 -1.10 -0.63 -5.81
CA LEU A 84 -1.92 0.16 -4.88
C LEU A 84 -1.53 -0.09 -3.42
N THR A 85 -1.10 -1.30 -3.09
CA THR A 85 -0.58 -1.60 -1.74
C THR A 85 0.74 -0.87 -1.47
N VAL A 86 1.63 -0.81 -2.46
CA VAL A 86 2.87 -0.02 -2.37
C VAL A 86 2.56 1.46 -2.21
N LEU A 87 1.65 1.99 -3.04
CA LEU A 87 1.20 3.39 -2.95
C LEU A 87 0.63 3.74 -1.58
N ALA A 88 -0.22 2.88 -1.00
CA ALA A 88 -0.79 3.11 0.32
C ALA A 88 0.29 3.22 1.40
N LYS A 89 1.34 2.39 1.32
CA LYS A 89 2.48 2.46 2.24
C LYS A 89 3.24 3.78 2.09
N GLU A 90 3.52 4.21 0.86
CA GLU A 90 4.22 5.46 0.59
C GLU A 90 3.39 6.67 1.07
N ILE A 91 2.07 6.67 0.86
CA ILE A 91 1.15 7.70 1.35
C ILE A 91 1.20 7.79 2.88
N THR A 92 1.13 6.65 3.58
CA THR A 92 1.22 6.61 5.05
C THR A 92 2.56 7.18 5.51
N GLN A 93 3.66 6.80 4.89
CA GLN A 93 4.99 7.30 5.22
C GLN A 93 5.10 8.82 5.03
N ARG A 94 4.55 9.39 3.93
CA ARG A 94 4.53 10.84 3.73
C ARG A 94 3.72 11.56 4.80
N ARG A 95 2.55 11.03 5.16
CA ARG A 95 1.74 11.60 6.24
C ARG A 95 2.47 11.59 7.58
N GLU A 96 3.17 10.50 7.89
CA GLU A 96 3.98 10.41 9.12
C GLU A 96 5.16 11.40 9.11
N SER A 97 5.85 11.55 7.97
CA SER A 97 6.91 12.55 7.80
C SER A 97 6.38 13.97 7.98
N ILE A 98 5.23 14.29 7.39
CA ILE A 98 4.57 15.60 7.54
C ILE A 98 4.32 15.92 9.02
N GLU A 99 3.74 14.98 9.76
CA GLU A 99 3.47 15.16 11.18
C GLU A 99 4.76 15.32 12.00
N ALA A 100 5.78 14.52 11.72
CA ALA A 100 7.08 14.65 12.38
C ALA A 100 7.76 16.00 12.09
N TYR A 101 7.71 16.46 10.83
CA TYR A 101 8.28 17.76 10.46
C TYR A 101 7.48 18.95 11.02
N LYS A 102 6.15 18.84 11.16
CA LYS A 102 5.34 19.83 11.88
C LYS A 102 5.74 19.94 13.34
N GLN A 103 5.92 18.80 14.01
CA GLN A 103 6.40 18.76 15.40
C GLN A 103 7.83 19.32 15.54
N GLY A 104 8.68 19.09 14.53
CA GLY A 104 10.04 19.61 14.47
C GLY A 104 10.14 21.07 14.01
N ASN A 105 9.01 21.77 13.79
CA ASN A 105 8.94 23.14 13.27
C ASN A 105 9.77 23.34 11.99
N ARG A 106 9.62 22.41 11.03
CA ARG A 106 10.29 22.41 9.72
C ARG A 106 9.29 22.58 8.57
N PRO A 107 8.67 23.77 8.43
CA PRO A 107 7.67 24.02 7.38
C PRO A 107 8.23 23.86 5.96
N ASP A 108 9.54 24.05 5.78
CA ASP A 108 10.26 23.79 4.53
C ASP A 108 10.14 22.32 4.09
N LEU A 109 10.32 21.38 5.02
CA LEU A 109 10.20 19.95 4.74
C LEU A 109 8.74 19.50 4.64
N VAL A 110 7.84 20.09 5.43
CA VAL A 110 6.40 19.84 5.31
C VAL A 110 5.91 20.13 3.90
N ALA A 111 6.30 21.27 3.32
CA ALA A 111 5.87 21.66 1.96
C ALA A 111 6.36 20.64 0.90
N VAL A 112 7.56 20.10 1.05
CA VAL A 112 8.10 19.07 0.14
C VAL A 112 7.29 17.78 0.23
N GLU A 113 7.05 17.28 1.46
CA GLU A 113 6.29 16.05 1.67
C GLU A 113 4.84 16.17 1.23
N GLU A 114 4.20 17.33 1.44
CA GLU A 114 2.83 17.61 0.96
C GLU A 114 2.76 17.63 -0.56
N ALA A 115 3.75 18.20 -1.25
CA ALA A 115 3.81 18.19 -2.71
C ALA A 115 3.95 16.77 -3.26
N GLU A 116 4.82 15.94 -2.66
CA GLU A 116 4.98 14.54 -3.04
C GLU A 116 3.72 13.70 -2.71
N LEU A 117 3.09 13.93 -1.57
CA LEU A 117 1.82 13.30 -1.18
C LEU A 117 0.72 13.55 -2.20
N ASN A 118 0.60 14.79 -2.69
CA ASN A 118 -0.39 15.14 -3.71
C ASN A 118 -0.18 14.34 -5.01
N VAL A 119 1.07 14.11 -5.41
CA VAL A 119 1.39 13.26 -6.56
C VAL A 119 0.96 11.82 -6.31
N LEU A 120 1.25 11.25 -5.12
CA LEU A 120 0.85 9.89 -4.75
C LEU A 120 -0.66 9.70 -4.77
N LEU A 121 -1.41 10.67 -4.22
CA LEU A 121 -2.88 10.63 -4.15
C LEU A 121 -3.54 10.63 -5.54
N ALA A 122 -2.90 11.18 -6.57
CA ALA A 122 -3.40 11.14 -7.94
C ALA A 122 -3.43 9.71 -8.55
N TYR A 123 -2.68 8.77 -7.97
CA TYR A 123 -2.64 7.36 -8.37
C TYR A 123 -3.42 6.44 -7.41
N ALA A 124 -3.74 6.92 -6.22
CA ALA A 124 -4.49 6.16 -5.24
C ALA A 124 -5.99 6.13 -5.60
N PRO A 125 -6.75 5.10 -5.18
CA PRO A 125 -8.20 5.15 -5.24
C PRO A 125 -8.71 6.35 -4.42
N LYS A 126 -9.93 6.81 -4.75
CA LYS A 126 -10.56 7.90 -3.98
C LYS A 126 -10.48 7.58 -2.49
N GLN A 127 -9.86 8.51 -1.76
CA GLN A 127 -9.72 8.34 -0.31
C GLN A 127 -11.08 8.44 0.36
N ALA A 128 -11.36 7.52 1.27
CA ALA A 128 -12.55 7.54 2.09
C ALA A 128 -12.40 8.65 3.15
N ASN A 129 -13.44 9.44 3.31
CA ASN A 129 -13.51 10.39 4.42
C ASN A 129 -13.88 9.64 5.72
N ARG A 130 -13.80 10.34 6.86
CA ARG A 130 -14.09 9.76 8.18
C ARG A 130 -15.50 9.15 8.27
N GLU A 131 -16.49 9.77 7.61
CA GLU A 131 -17.89 9.30 7.59
C GLU A 131 -18.01 7.99 6.80
N GLU A 132 -17.33 7.90 5.65
CA GLU A 132 -17.28 6.67 4.83
C GLU A 132 -16.56 5.54 5.59
N VAL A 133 -15.48 5.85 6.32
CA VAL A 133 -14.79 4.88 7.19
C VAL A 133 -15.72 4.42 8.31
N ALA A 134 -16.44 5.35 8.94
CA ALA A 134 -17.40 5.03 10.02
C ALA A 134 -18.55 4.16 9.52
N ALA A 135 -19.09 4.45 8.35
CA ALA A 135 -20.18 3.65 7.74
C ALA A 135 -19.73 2.20 7.48
N VAL A 136 -18.52 2.01 6.91
CA VAL A 136 -17.96 0.67 6.69
C VAL A 136 -17.71 -0.04 8.02
N ALA A 137 -17.12 0.64 9.00
CA ALA A 137 -16.85 0.06 10.32
C ALA A 137 -18.14 -0.36 11.03
N GLN A 138 -19.18 0.50 11.03
CA GLN A 138 -20.48 0.21 11.65
C GLN A 138 -21.14 -0.98 11.02
N ARG A 139 -21.12 -1.09 9.69
CA ARG A 139 -21.68 -2.24 8.97
C ARG A 139 -20.96 -3.53 9.35
N ILE A 140 -19.64 -3.52 9.40
CA ILE A 140 -18.83 -4.68 9.77
C ILE A 140 -19.03 -5.06 11.24
N ILE A 141 -19.14 -4.08 12.15
CA ILE A 141 -19.49 -4.31 13.56
C ILE A 141 -20.78 -5.09 13.68
N THR A 142 -21.81 -4.67 12.94
CA THR A 142 -23.13 -5.36 12.91
C THR A 142 -23.00 -6.75 12.30
N GLU A 143 -22.30 -6.89 11.19
CA GLU A 143 -22.12 -8.18 10.47
C GLU A 143 -21.43 -9.24 11.32
N VAL A 144 -20.40 -8.84 12.11
CA VAL A 144 -19.66 -9.78 12.96
C VAL A 144 -20.30 -9.97 14.35
N GLY A 145 -21.37 -9.24 14.66
CA GLY A 145 -22.04 -9.27 15.95
C GLY A 145 -21.09 -8.80 17.08
N ALA A 146 -20.35 -7.73 16.86
CA ALA A 146 -19.47 -7.20 17.89
C ALA A 146 -20.24 -6.43 18.95
N HIS A 147 -19.96 -6.69 20.22
CA HIS A 147 -20.69 -6.15 21.37
C HIS A 147 -19.86 -5.14 22.19
N GLY A 148 -18.62 -4.82 21.79
CA GLY A 148 -17.80 -3.84 22.48
C GLY A 148 -16.31 -3.93 22.15
N PRO A 149 -15.46 -3.22 22.93
CA PRO A 149 -14.02 -3.11 22.65
C PRO A 149 -13.28 -4.45 22.58
N GLY A 150 -13.75 -5.50 23.28
CA GLY A 150 -13.17 -6.84 23.25
C GLY A 150 -13.22 -7.51 21.88
N ASP A 151 -14.15 -7.11 21.02
CA ASP A 151 -14.32 -7.68 19.70
C ASP A 151 -13.53 -6.96 18.60
N LYS A 152 -12.68 -5.98 18.96
CA LYS A 152 -11.85 -5.21 18.03
C LYS A 152 -11.01 -6.10 17.10
N GLY A 153 -10.47 -7.21 17.64
CA GLY A 153 -9.71 -8.18 16.87
C GLY A 153 -10.48 -8.87 15.73
N LYS A 154 -11.82 -8.95 15.84
CA LYS A 154 -12.70 -9.52 14.78
C LYS A 154 -13.07 -8.46 13.74
N VAL A 155 -13.24 -7.21 14.16
CA VAL A 155 -13.68 -6.09 13.31
C VAL A 155 -12.54 -5.53 12.48
N MET A 156 -11.40 -5.21 13.09
CA MET A 156 -10.27 -4.52 12.46
C MET A 156 -9.78 -5.17 11.16
N PRO A 157 -9.52 -6.50 11.10
CA PRO A 157 -9.00 -7.11 9.87
C PRO A 157 -9.95 -6.94 8.68
N LYS A 158 -11.28 -7.00 8.92
CA LYS A 158 -12.29 -6.86 7.87
C LYS A 158 -12.39 -5.41 7.38
N VAL A 159 -12.40 -4.44 8.29
CA VAL A 159 -12.42 -3.00 7.93
C VAL A 159 -11.16 -2.62 7.16
N ILE A 160 -9.99 -3.06 7.61
CA ILE A 160 -8.71 -2.82 6.91
C ILE A 160 -8.73 -3.44 5.50
N ALA A 161 -9.26 -4.66 5.36
CA ALA A 161 -9.32 -5.33 4.06
C ALA A 161 -10.20 -4.56 3.06
N GLU A 162 -11.35 -4.04 3.51
CA GLU A 162 -12.31 -3.32 2.66
C GLU A 162 -11.83 -1.90 2.31
N LEU A 163 -11.20 -1.22 3.26
CA LEU A 163 -10.67 0.14 3.10
C LEU A 163 -9.21 0.17 2.65
N LYS A 164 -8.67 -0.96 2.22
CA LYS A 164 -7.27 -1.07 1.80
C LYS A 164 -6.95 -0.06 0.70
N GLY A 165 -5.99 0.83 0.97
CA GLY A 165 -5.58 1.89 0.06
C GLY A 165 -6.54 3.09 -0.04
N LYS A 166 -7.69 3.05 0.65
CA LYS A 166 -8.69 4.13 0.68
C LYS A 166 -8.69 4.94 1.98
N ALA A 167 -8.15 4.41 3.06
CA ALA A 167 -8.06 5.10 4.33
C ALA A 167 -6.76 4.73 5.06
N ASP A 168 -6.31 5.63 5.93
CA ASP A 168 -5.15 5.40 6.78
C ASP A 168 -5.46 4.42 7.91
N GLY A 169 -4.53 3.53 8.23
CA GLY A 169 -4.71 2.54 9.29
C GLY A 169 -4.93 3.15 10.68
N LYS A 170 -4.32 4.32 10.96
CA LYS A 170 -4.52 5.05 12.22
C LYS A 170 -5.92 5.62 12.31
N GLU A 171 -6.45 6.16 11.21
CA GLU A 171 -7.81 6.67 11.12
C GLU A 171 -8.84 5.54 11.28
N ILE A 172 -8.65 4.43 10.56
CA ILE A 172 -9.49 3.23 10.72
C ILE A 172 -9.50 2.77 12.17
N ASN A 173 -8.32 2.67 12.80
CA ASN A 173 -8.18 2.25 14.19
C ASN A 173 -8.89 3.20 15.16
N ALA A 174 -8.78 4.51 14.95
CA ALA A 174 -9.46 5.52 15.77
C ALA A 174 -10.98 5.38 15.66
N VAL A 175 -11.52 5.34 14.44
CA VAL A 175 -12.96 5.22 14.18
C VAL A 175 -13.54 3.92 14.73
N VAL A 176 -12.89 2.79 14.48
CA VAL A 176 -13.34 1.48 14.99
C VAL A 176 -13.34 1.45 16.51
N THR A 177 -12.29 2.03 17.14
CA THR A 177 -12.22 2.09 18.60
C THR A 177 -13.33 2.96 19.20
N GLU A 178 -13.61 4.10 18.60
CA GLU A 178 -14.68 5.01 19.01
C GLU A 178 -16.05 4.33 18.91
N LEU A 179 -16.34 3.69 17.77
CA LEU A 179 -17.62 2.99 17.56
C LEU A 179 -17.80 1.81 18.51
N LEU A 180 -16.78 1.01 18.74
CA LEU A 180 -16.86 -0.12 19.68
C LEU A 180 -17.01 0.34 21.13
N ASN A 181 -16.40 1.47 21.53
CA ASN A 181 -16.57 2.04 22.86
C ASN A 181 -17.99 2.65 23.09
N ALA A 182 -18.69 2.99 22.00
CA ALA A 182 -20.07 3.50 22.06
C ALA A 182 -21.13 2.41 22.17
N ILE A 183 -20.74 1.15 22.02
CA ILE A 183 -21.65 0.00 22.24
C ILE A 183 -21.68 -0.31 23.73
N HIS A 184 -22.84 -0.11 24.34
CA HIS A 184 -23.12 -0.39 25.77
C HIS A 184 -23.94 -1.67 25.89
#